data_3f4124ff62ea63d5738ea79982679ef7
#
_entry.id   3f4124ff62ea63d5738ea79982679ef7
#
_cell.length_a   1.000
_cell.length_b   1.000
_cell.length_c   1.000
_cell.angle_alpha   90.00
_cell.angle_beta   90.00
_cell.angle_gamma   90.00
#
_symmetry.space_group_name_H-M   'P 1'
#
loop_
_entity.id
_entity.type
_entity.pdbx_description
1 polymer ?
#
loop_
_entity_poly.entity_id
_entity_poly.type
_entity_poly.pdbx_seq_one_letter_code
_entity_poly.pdbx_strand_id
1 'polypeptide(L)'
;MKNVYFTVGPSQLYPTVAKHVSTAIKQDIPSLNHRGKEFKEIYRHASEMLRKLMNIPQGHHIFLVASGHEGMERILMNTVHKHSFHLVGGAFSEKFYNQALALGKKPEKIEVKPGAGLDFSKIKIPKRAEVICITQNETSTGVAISMNDIYALKKETPQVLIAIDIVSSVPYVTIDFKHIDMAFFSVQKGFGLPSGLGILIANNKAHKKTKLLASKKMPIGGYHDFLSLHEAALTSQTPETPNILNVYLLEKVVEDLLDHGVVKMRKETEEKAKLLYDYFDKHPRYQPFVVKEHRSPTTIVINTKGDTDKIVTKLAKKGYIVGKGYGKRKDDQIRIGNFPAHTLQQVKGLIASF
;
A
#
# COMPACT_ATOMS: atom_id res chain seq x y z
N MET A 1 29.40 -7.62 -4.53
CA MET A 1 28.58 -6.82 -3.59
C MET A 1 27.15 -7.31 -3.64
N LYS A 2 26.44 -7.33 -2.49
CA LYS A 2 25.00 -7.66 -2.47
C LYS A 2 24.22 -6.47 -3.07
N ASN A 3 23.29 -6.74 -3.97
CA ASN A 3 22.47 -5.70 -4.57
C ASN A 3 21.57 -5.02 -3.54
N VAL A 4 21.35 -3.71 -3.71
CA VAL A 4 20.35 -2.91 -2.98
C VAL A 4 19.20 -2.60 -3.92
N TYR A 5 18.00 -3.06 -3.56
CA TYR A 5 16.80 -2.99 -4.42
C TYR A 5 15.96 -1.75 -4.10
N PHE A 6 16.21 -0.66 -4.80
CA PHE A 6 15.37 0.55 -4.78
C PHE A 6 14.16 0.45 -5.72
N THR A 7 13.71 -0.77 -6.05
CA THR A 7 12.49 -0.99 -6.81
C THR A 7 11.27 -0.62 -5.97
N VAL A 8 10.19 -0.22 -6.64
CA VAL A 8 8.97 0.28 -5.95
C VAL A 8 7.93 -0.82 -5.66
N GLY A 9 8.36 -2.08 -5.73
CA GLY A 9 7.57 -3.26 -5.33
C GLY A 9 7.60 -4.39 -6.37
N PRO A 10 8.07 -5.60 -6.00
CA PRO A 10 8.78 -5.88 -4.74
C PRO A 10 10.00 -4.98 -4.55
N SER A 11 10.34 -4.71 -3.28
CA SER A 11 11.45 -3.84 -2.92
C SER A 11 12.48 -4.57 -2.05
N GLN A 12 13.43 -3.80 -1.50
CA GLN A 12 14.43 -4.31 -0.56
C GLN A 12 13.75 -5.06 0.60
N LEU A 13 14.23 -6.25 0.92
CA LEU A 13 13.80 -6.94 2.14
C LEU A 13 14.27 -6.17 3.38
N TYR A 14 13.42 -6.16 4.40
CA TYR A 14 13.79 -5.59 5.68
C TYR A 14 15.00 -6.34 6.25
N PRO A 15 15.97 -5.66 6.89
CA PRO A 15 17.27 -6.26 7.22
C PRO A 15 17.21 -7.56 8.04
N THR A 16 16.21 -7.70 8.89
CA THR A 16 16.04 -8.86 9.78
C THR A 16 15.34 -10.05 9.14
N VAL A 17 14.73 -9.90 7.96
CA VAL A 17 13.94 -10.96 7.30
C VAL A 17 14.72 -12.25 7.12
N ALA A 18 16.00 -12.18 6.72
CA ALA A 18 16.81 -13.40 6.54
C ALA A 18 16.96 -14.18 7.85
N LYS A 19 17.14 -13.49 8.99
CA LYS A 19 17.18 -14.10 10.33
C LYS A 19 15.84 -14.72 10.68
N HIS A 20 14.73 -13.99 10.46
CA HIS A 20 13.40 -14.49 10.77
C HIS A 20 13.01 -15.70 9.92
N VAL A 21 13.37 -15.73 8.63
CA VAL A 21 13.19 -16.91 7.77
C VAL A 21 13.96 -18.11 8.30
N SER A 22 15.24 -17.93 8.66
CA SER A 22 16.04 -19.00 9.24
C SER A 22 15.43 -19.56 10.53
N THR A 23 14.93 -18.68 11.40
CA THR A 23 14.22 -19.09 12.62
C THR A 23 12.93 -19.82 12.32
N ALA A 24 12.12 -19.31 11.38
CA ALA A 24 10.86 -19.93 10.97
C ALA A 24 11.04 -21.36 10.45
N ILE A 25 12.10 -21.60 9.65
CA ILE A 25 12.40 -22.94 9.14
C ILE A 25 12.84 -23.89 10.27
N LYS A 26 13.66 -23.42 11.21
CA LYS A 26 14.10 -24.23 12.37
C LYS A 26 12.97 -24.60 13.32
N GLN A 27 11.89 -23.82 13.32
CA GLN A 27 10.71 -24.00 14.17
C GLN A 27 9.52 -24.61 13.40
N ASP A 28 9.73 -25.09 12.18
CA ASP A 28 8.70 -25.68 11.31
C ASP A 28 7.47 -24.79 11.11
N ILE A 29 7.63 -23.45 11.23
CA ILE A 29 6.51 -22.49 11.10
C ILE A 29 5.73 -22.67 9.79
N PRO A 30 6.37 -22.89 8.59
CA PRO A 30 5.61 -23.07 7.35
C PRO A 30 4.70 -24.31 7.34
N SER A 31 4.99 -25.28 8.21
CA SER A 31 4.27 -26.55 8.29
C SER A 31 3.15 -26.57 9.35
N LEU A 32 2.94 -25.45 10.05
CA LEU A 32 1.92 -25.33 11.08
C LEU A 32 0.52 -25.57 10.52
N ASN A 33 -0.31 -26.22 11.31
CA ASN A 33 -1.74 -26.26 11.02
C ASN A 33 -2.37 -24.88 11.23
N HIS A 34 -2.90 -24.27 10.16
CA HIS A 34 -3.54 -22.94 10.23
C HIS A 34 -4.81 -22.89 11.11
N ARG A 35 -5.33 -24.05 11.55
CA ARG A 35 -6.40 -24.18 12.56
C ARG A 35 -5.86 -24.44 13.97
N GLY A 36 -4.55 -24.68 14.09
CA GLY A 36 -3.86 -24.98 15.35
C GLY A 36 -3.65 -23.74 16.21
N LYS A 37 -3.28 -23.98 17.48
CA LYS A 37 -3.08 -22.94 18.48
C LYS A 37 -1.93 -22.01 18.12
N GLU A 38 -0.83 -22.56 17.62
CA GLU A 38 0.37 -21.79 17.30
C GLU A 38 0.10 -20.76 16.19
N PHE A 39 -0.58 -21.15 15.11
CA PHE A 39 -0.93 -20.21 14.04
C PHE A 39 -1.91 -19.14 14.53
N LYS A 40 -2.88 -19.50 15.35
CA LYS A 40 -3.83 -18.53 15.96
C LYS A 40 -3.10 -17.48 16.78
N GLU A 41 -2.06 -17.87 17.51
CA GLU A 41 -1.23 -16.94 18.29
C GLU A 41 -0.43 -16.00 17.37
N ILE A 42 0.19 -16.53 16.30
CA ILE A 42 0.90 -15.73 15.30
C ILE A 42 -0.06 -14.72 14.65
N TYR A 43 -1.24 -15.16 14.21
CA TYR A 43 -2.25 -14.28 13.61
C TYR A 43 -2.69 -13.17 14.57
N ARG A 44 -3.05 -13.55 15.79
CA ARG A 44 -3.48 -12.61 16.84
C ARG A 44 -2.40 -11.56 17.12
N HIS A 45 -1.18 -12.02 17.33
CA HIS A 45 -0.05 -11.15 17.64
C HIS A 45 0.30 -10.23 16.46
N ALA A 46 0.37 -10.74 15.24
CA ALA A 46 0.55 -9.93 14.03
C ALA A 46 -0.51 -8.83 13.92
N SER A 47 -1.78 -9.16 14.19
CA SER A 47 -2.88 -8.20 14.15
C SER A 47 -2.76 -7.14 15.26
N GLU A 48 -2.39 -7.53 16.48
CA GLU A 48 -2.17 -6.60 17.60
C GLU A 48 -0.99 -5.66 17.34
N MET A 49 0.11 -6.18 16.79
CA MET A 49 1.29 -5.35 16.46
C MET A 49 0.97 -4.39 15.31
N LEU A 50 0.22 -4.82 14.29
CA LEU A 50 -0.27 -3.91 13.24
C LEU A 50 -1.17 -2.81 13.80
N ARG A 51 -2.05 -3.13 14.75
CA ARG A 51 -2.89 -2.13 15.42
C ARG A 51 -2.03 -1.08 16.11
N LYS A 52 -0.98 -1.50 16.82
CA LYS A 52 -0.03 -0.58 17.47
C LYS A 52 0.71 0.27 16.45
N LEU A 53 1.29 -0.35 15.42
CA LEU A 53 2.11 0.33 14.42
C LEU A 53 1.34 1.42 13.67
N MET A 54 0.09 1.12 13.31
CA MET A 54 -0.73 1.96 12.44
C MET A 54 -1.85 2.72 13.19
N ASN A 55 -1.94 2.61 14.53
CA ASN A 55 -3.01 3.18 15.36
C ASN A 55 -4.42 2.77 14.89
N ILE A 56 -4.60 1.49 14.52
CA ILE A 56 -5.90 0.98 14.07
C ILE A 56 -6.83 0.82 15.28
N PRO A 57 -7.95 1.55 15.37
CA PRO A 57 -8.82 1.52 16.53
C PRO A 57 -9.67 0.24 16.59
N GLN A 58 -10.27 0.00 17.75
CA GLN A 58 -11.31 -1.02 17.89
C GLN A 58 -12.48 -0.71 16.94
N GLY A 59 -13.12 -1.75 16.41
CA GLY A 59 -14.19 -1.58 15.42
C GLY A 59 -13.70 -1.50 13.97
N HIS A 60 -12.37 -1.56 13.74
CA HIS A 60 -11.77 -1.91 12.46
C HIS A 60 -11.21 -3.33 12.54
N HIS A 61 -11.55 -4.15 11.58
CA HIS A 61 -11.12 -5.54 11.46
C HIS A 61 -9.94 -5.63 10.50
N ILE A 62 -8.96 -6.46 10.82
CA ILE A 62 -7.77 -6.71 10.00
C ILE A 62 -7.95 -8.08 9.37
N PHE A 63 -7.92 -8.14 8.05
CA PHE A 63 -8.07 -9.36 7.27
C PHE A 63 -6.80 -9.63 6.47
N LEU A 64 -6.46 -10.91 6.35
CA LEU A 64 -5.39 -11.38 5.49
C LEU A 64 -5.97 -11.71 4.12
N VAL A 65 -5.33 -11.23 3.07
CA VAL A 65 -5.66 -11.49 1.66
C VAL A 65 -4.36 -11.76 0.89
N ALA A 66 -4.44 -12.24 -0.34
CA ALA A 66 -3.23 -12.59 -1.10
C ALA A 66 -2.46 -11.37 -1.61
N SER A 67 -3.13 -10.23 -1.83
CA SER A 67 -2.50 -9.03 -2.40
C SER A 67 -3.35 -7.77 -2.20
N GLY A 68 -2.74 -6.59 -2.42
CA GLY A 68 -3.50 -5.34 -2.47
C GLY A 68 -4.50 -5.31 -3.63
N HIS A 69 -4.23 -6.01 -4.73
CA HIS A 69 -5.16 -6.12 -5.85
C HIS A 69 -6.44 -6.86 -5.46
N GLU A 70 -6.29 -7.93 -4.69
CA GLU A 70 -7.44 -8.61 -4.09
C GLU A 70 -8.19 -7.68 -3.12
N GLY A 71 -7.47 -6.87 -2.34
CA GLY A 71 -8.08 -5.86 -1.46
C GLY A 71 -8.99 -4.89 -2.22
N MET A 72 -8.56 -4.39 -3.39
CA MET A 72 -9.41 -3.55 -4.27
C MET A 72 -10.72 -4.27 -4.64
N GLU A 73 -10.61 -5.51 -5.11
CA GLU A 73 -11.75 -6.30 -5.55
C GLU A 73 -12.70 -6.61 -4.41
N ARG A 74 -12.16 -7.07 -3.28
CA ARG A 74 -12.98 -7.40 -2.10
C ARG A 74 -13.76 -6.18 -1.61
N ILE A 75 -13.13 -4.99 -1.55
CA ILE A 75 -13.82 -3.76 -1.19
C ILE A 75 -15.01 -3.49 -2.12
N LEU A 76 -14.79 -3.51 -3.43
CA LEU A 76 -15.84 -3.23 -4.42
C LEU A 76 -16.99 -4.24 -4.37
N MET A 77 -16.67 -5.53 -4.24
CA MET A 77 -17.69 -6.57 -4.14
C MET A 77 -18.53 -6.47 -2.86
N ASN A 78 -17.87 -6.13 -1.76
CA ASN A 78 -18.50 -6.17 -0.43
C ASN A 78 -19.21 -4.88 -0.04
N THR A 79 -18.91 -3.73 -0.69
CA THR A 79 -19.43 -2.43 -0.22
C THR A 79 -20.09 -1.59 -1.32
N VAL A 80 -19.98 -1.97 -2.59
CA VAL A 80 -20.61 -1.27 -3.70
C VAL A 80 -21.77 -2.08 -4.26
N HIS A 81 -23.00 -1.56 -4.10
CA HIS A 81 -24.15 -2.12 -4.80
C HIS A 81 -24.05 -1.79 -6.30
N LYS A 82 -23.96 -0.49 -6.63
CA LYS A 82 -24.00 -0.02 -8.01
C LYS A 82 -22.98 1.07 -8.31
N HIS A 83 -22.83 2.08 -7.47
CA HIS A 83 -22.07 3.29 -7.77
C HIS A 83 -20.88 3.49 -6.85
N SER A 84 -19.69 3.61 -7.41
CA SER A 84 -18.48 4.06 -6.72
C SER A 84 -17.91 5.30 -7.39
N PHE A 85 -17.12 6.07 -6.66
CA PHE A 85 -16.46 7.26 -7.18
C PHE A 85 -14.94 7.13 -6.99
N HIS A 86 -14.15 7.41 -8.03
CA HIS A 86 -12.72 7.15 -8.06
C HIS A 86 -11.93 8.42 -8.34
N LEU A 87 -10.88 8.65 -7.55
CA LEU A 87 -9.90 9.69 -7.81
C LEU A 87 -8.74 9.05 -8.59
N VAL A 88 -8.61 9.42 -9.88
CA VAL A 88 -7.66 8.79 -10.80
C VAL A 88 -6.55 9.78 -11.17
N GLY A 89 -5.29 9.44 -10.79
CA GLY A 89 -4.09 10.23 -11.09
C GLY A 89 -2.93 9.38 -11.61
N GLY A 90 -3.17 8.09 -11.90
CA GLY A 90 -2.18 7.17 -12.43
C GLY A 90 -2.69 5.75 -12.56
N ALA A 91 -1.78 4.82 -12.83
CA ALA A 91 -2.14 3.47 -13.25
C ALA A 91 -2.78 2.62 -12.14
N PHE A 92 -2.46 2.83 -10.86
CA PHE A 92 -3.05 2.03 -9.79
C PHE A 92 -4.43 2.53 -9.39
N SER A 93 -4.65 3.83 -9.38
CA SER A 93 -5.98 4.41 -9.23
C SER A 93 -6.89 4.07 -10.43
N GLU A 94 -6.36 4.06 -11.66
CA GLU A 94 -7.09 3.59 -12.84
C GLU A 94 -7.44 2.09 -12.75
N LYS A 95 -6.54 1.26 -12.22
CA LYS A 95 -6.84 -0.16 -11.97
C LYS A 95 -8.00 -0.33 -11.00
N PHE A 96 -8.06 0.46 -9.94
CA PHE A 96 -9.16 0.41 -8.99
C PHE A 96 -10.50 0.76 -9.66
N TYR A 97 -10.51 1.79 -10.52
CA TYR A 97 -11.67 2.15 -11.33
C TYR A 97 -12.07 1.03 -12.32
N ASN A 98 -11.10 0.50 -13.07
CA ASN A 98 -11.35 -0.55 -14.07
C ASN A 98 -11.85 -1.85 -13.42
N GLN A 99 -11.41 -2.15 -12.20
CA GLN A 99 -11.90 -3.30 -11.46
C GLN A 99 -13.38 -3.14 -11.08
N ALA A 100 -13.85 -1.94 -10.75
CA ALA A 100 -15.26 -1.67 -10.55
C ALA A 100 -16.08 -1.90 -11.84
N LEU A 101 -15.56 -1.50 -12.99
CA LEU A 101 -16.18 -1.79 -14.29
C LEU A 101 -16.25 -3.30 -14.56
N ALA A 102 -15.13 -4.02 -14.34
CA ALA A 102 -15.06 -5.47 -14.56
C ALA A 102 -16.06 -6.25 -13.68
N LEU A 103 -16.37 -5.73 -12.49
CA LEU A 103 -17.38 -6.26 -11.56
C LEU A 103 -18.83 -5.83 -11.92
N GLY A 104 -19.04 -5.23 -13.08
CA GLY A 104 -20.37 -4.78 -13.52
C GLY A 104 -20.94 -3.61 -12.72
N LYS A 105 -20.09 -2.87 -11.96
CA LYS A 105 -20.52 -1.68 -11.25
C LYS A 105 -20.58 -0.48 -12.21
N LYS A 106 -21.17 0.62 -11.76
CA LYS A 106 -21.25 1.90 -12.48
C LYS A 106 -20.35 2.94 -11.78
N PRO A 107 -19.03 2.82 -11.92
CA PRO A 107 -18.11 3.78 -11.31
C PRO A 107 -18.14 5.10 -12.07
N GLU A 108 -17.94 6.17 -11.33
CA GLU A 108 -17.64 7.51 -11.84
C GLU A 108 -16.21 7.88 -11.41
N LYS A 109 -15.55 8.75 -12.15
CA LYS A 109 -14.20 9.21 -11.80
C LYS A 109 -14.01 10.70 -12.05
N ILE A 110 -13.12 11.28 -11.28
CA ILE A 110 -12.38 12.48 -11.67
C ILE A 110 -10.96 12.02 -12.03
N GLU A 111 -10.44 12.53 -13.12
CA GLU A 111 -9.15 12.13 -13.64
C GLU A 111 -8.25 13.34 -13.86
N VAL A 112 -7.01 13.23 -13.43
CA VAL A 112 -5.98 14.25 -13.66
C VAL A 112 -4.84 13.65 -14.49
N LYS A 113 -4.08 14.51 -15.14
CA LYS A 113 -2.89 14.09 -15.89
C LYS A 113 -1.89 13.39 -14.94
N PRO A 114 -1.25 12.29 -15.38
CA PRO A 114 -0.22 11.62 -14.59
C PRO A 114 0.86 12.60 -14.13
N GLY A 115 1.15 12.59 -12.82
CA GLY A 115 2.10 13.51 -12.18
C GLY A 115 1.50 14.84 -11.69
N ALA A 116 0.26 15.13 -12.06
CA ALA A 116 -0.47 16.26 -11.49
C ALA A 116 -1.14 15.86 -10.18
N GLY A 117 -1.18 16.77 -9.22
CA GLY A 117 -1.99 16.62 -8.01
C GLY A 117 -3.47 16.85 -8.28
N LEU A 118 -4.31 16.37 -7.37
CA LEU A 118 -5.74 16.64 -7.37
C LEU A 118 -6.03 17.96 -6.67
N ASP A 119 -6.89 18.77 -7.27
CA ASP A 119 -7.44 19.97 -6.63
C ASP A 119 -8.75 19.59 -5.91
N PHE A 120 -8.65 19.34 -4.60
CA PHE A 120 -9.77 18.88 -3.78
C PHE A 120 -10.91 19.89 -3.69
N SER A 121 -10.66 21.19 -3.88
CA SER A 121 -11.70 22.22 -3.90
C SER A 121 -12.68 22.08 -5.08
N LYS A 122 -12.26 21.37 -6.12
CA LYS A 122 -13.05 21.13 -7.33
C LYS A 122 -13.72 19.76 -7.37
N ILE A 123 -13.45 18.91 -6.39
CA ILE A 123 -14.02 17.55 -6.36
C ILE A 123 -15.47 17.62 -5.88
N LYS A 124 -16.39 17.20 -6.73
CA LYS A 124 -17.81 17.07 -6.39
C LYS A 124 -18.19 15.60 -6.35
N ILE A 125 -18.50 15.08 -5.17
CA ILE A 125 -18.90 13.69 -5.00
C ILE A 125 -20.36 13.52 -5.43
N PRO A 126 -20.67 12.63 -6.39
CA PRO A 126 -22.06 12.36 -6.77
C PRO A 126 -22.87 11.85 -5.59
N LYS A 127 -24.09 12.37 -5.41
CA LYS A 127 -25.00 11.96 -4.30
C LYS A 127 -25.27 10.45 -4.26
N ARG A 128 -25.14 9.76 -5.40
CA ARG A 128 -25.33 8.31 -5.54
C ARG A 128 -24.11 7.48 -5.20
N ALA A 129 -22.95 8.09 -4.97
CA ALA A 129 -21.73 7.37 -4.63
C ALA A 129 -21.87 6.65 -3.29
N GLU A 130 -21.55 5.36 -3.28
CA GLU A 130 -21.59 4.51 -2.09
C GLU A 130 -20.21 4.41 -1.43
N VAL A 131 -19.16 4.44 -2.25
CA VAL A 131 -17.76 4.39 -1.84
C VAL A 131 -16.94 5.37 -2.68
N ILE A 132 -16.06 6.11 -2.02
CA ILE A 132 -14.99 6.88 -2.65
C ILE A 132 -13.71 6.05 -2.58
N CYS A 133 -13.11 5.75 -3.74
CA CYS A 133 -11.91 4.95 -3.89
C CYS A 133 -10.72 5.86 -4.20
N ILE A 134 -9.68 5.82 -3.35
CA ILE A 134 -8.55 6.73 -3.41
C ILE A 134 -7.24 5.93 -3.34
N THR A 135 -6.33 6.15 -4.29
CA THR A 135 -4.94 5.68 -4.17
C THR A 135 -4.14 6.80 -3.51
N GLN A 136 -3.87 6.66 -2.21
CA GLN A 136 -3.23 7.71 -1.41
C GLN A 136 -1.80 8.02 -1.91
N ASN A 137 -1.08 7.01 -2.36
CA ASN A 137 0.26 7.15 -2.95
C ASN A 137 0.32 6.41 -4.28
N GLU A 138 0.33 7.15 -5.37
CA GLU A 138 0.30 6.58 -6.73
C GLU A 138 1.71 6.14 -7.17
N THR A 139 2.00 4.87 -7.02
CA THR A 139 3.32 4.28 -7.31
C THR A 139 3.78 4.45 -8.76
N SER A 140 2.86 4.62 -9.69
CA SER A 140 3.18 4.78 -11.12
C SER A 140 3.70 6.17 -11.46
N THR A 141 3.32 7.19 -10.67
CA THR A 141 3.65 8.59 -10.94
C THR A 141 4.45 9.27 -9.84
N GLY A 142 4.43 8.74 -8.61
CA GLY A 142 5.06 9.36 -7.46
C GLY A 142 4.25 10.50 -6.84
N VAL A 143 2.96 10.60 -7.16
CA VAL A 143 2.04 11.56 -6.53
C VAL A 143 1.51 10.98 -5.23
N ALA A 144 1.58 11.76 -4.14
CA ALA A 144 0.94 11.45 -2.87
C ALA A 144 -0.19 12.45 -2.60
N ILE A 145 -1.33 11.94 -2.15
CA ILE A 145 -2.46 12.74 -1.69
C ILE A 145 -2.31 13.00 -0.20
N SER A 146 -2.51 14.24 0.23
CA SER A 146 -2.51 14.59 1.64
C SER A 146 -3.63 13.86 2.39
N MET A 147 -3.32 13.29 3.55
CA MET A 147 -4.36 12.68 4.40
C MET A 147 -5.38 13.71 4.88
N ASN A 148 -4.97 14.97 5.07
CA ASN A 148 -5.90 16.05 5.47
C ASN A 148 -6.97 16.31 4.40
N ASP A 149 -6.60 16.25 3.11
CA ASP A 149 -7.56 16.40 2.01
C ASP A 149 -8.56 15.23 1.99
N ILE A 150 -8.09 14.00 2.24
CA ILE A 150 -8.96 12.83 2.35
C ILE A 150 -9.91 12.96 3.56
N TYR A 151 -9.41 13.47 4.69
CA TYR A 151 -10.24 13.68 5.87
C TYR A 151 -11.29 14.79 5.67
N ALA A 152 -10.92 15.86 4.97
CA ALA A 152 -11.87 16.91 4.59
C ALA A 152 -13.00 16.34 3.72
N LEU A 153 -12.66 15.53 2.73
CA LEU A 153 -13.64 14.86 1.87
C LEU A 153 -14.62 13.98 2.68
N LYS A 154 -14.11 13.25 3.69
CA LYS A 154 -14.95 12.44 4.58
C LYS A 154 -15.90 13.29 5.41
N LYS A 155 -15.46 14.46 5.88
CA LYS A 155 -16.30 15.40 6.65
C LYS A 155 -17.44 15.96 5.79
N GLU A 156 -17.17 16.25 4.52
CA GLU A 156 -18.17 16.73 3.56
C GLU A 156 -19.17 15.65 3.14
N THR A 157 -18.74 14.37 3.16
CA THR A 157 -19.56 13.23 2.73
C THR A 157 -19.61 12.12 3.79
N PRO A 158 -20.11 12.38 5.01
CA PRO A 158 -20.03 11.45 6.14
C PRO A 158 -20.75 10.13 5.91
N GLN A 159 -21.75 10.11 5.04
CA GLN A 159 -22.54 8.92 4.68
C GLN A 159 -21.85 8.02 3.64
N VAL A 160 -20.92 8.55 2.85
CA VAL A 160 -20.19 7.80 1.83
C VAL A 160 -18.99 7.08 2.47
N LEU A 161 -18.78 5.81 2.16
CA LEU A 161 -17.60 5.09 2.65
C LEU A 161 -16.33 5.56 1.92
N ILE A 162 -15.21 5.63 2.63
CA ILE A 162 -13.91 5.92 2.02
C ILE A 162 -13.05 4.66 2.08
N ALA A 163 -12.53 4.27 0.92
CA ALA A 163 -11.57 3.18 0.72
C ALA A 163 -10.24 3.73 0.18
N ILE A 164 -9.14 3.45 0.89
CA ILE A 164 -7.82 3.94 0.48
C ILE A 164 -6.85 2.80 0.16
N ASP A 165 -6.20 2.93 -0.99
CA ASP A 165 -5.00 2.17 -1.34
C ASP A 165 -3.79 2.85 -0.69
N ILE A 166 -3.16 2.15 0.24
CA ILE A 166 -1.97 2.59 0.97
C ILE A 166 -0.77 1.66 0.73
N VAL A 167 -0.81 0.89 -0.36
CA VAL A 167 0.19 -0.15 -0.68
C VAL A 167 1.61 0.38 -0.71
N SER A 168 1.82 1.61 -1.17
CA SER A 168 3.16 2.19 -1.27
C SER A 168 3.45 3.30 -0.26
N SER A 169 2.56 3.57 0.67
CA SER A 169 2.74 4.61 1.68
C SER A 169 2.95 4.09 3.11
N VAL A 170 2.42 2.91 3.44
CA VAL A 170 2.63 2.34 4.78
C VAL A 170 3.94 1.57 4.87
N PRO A 171 4.55 1.55 6.05
CA PRO A 171 4.15 2.10 7.35
C PRO A 171 4.49 3.58 7.57
N TYR A 172 4.97 4.28 6.53
CA TYR A 172 5.37 5.69 6.64
C TYR A 172 4.18 6.62 6.95
N VAL A 173 3.09 6.54 6.17
CA VAL A 173 1.94 7.45 6.33
C VAL A 173 1.22 7.23 7.65
N THR A 174 0.84 8.33 8.32
CA THR A 174 -0.02 8.31 9.51
C THR A 174 -1.48 8.41 9.08
N ILE A 175 -2.31 7.51 9.59
CA ILE A 175 -3.73 7.43 9.23
C ILE A 175 -4.58 7.64 10.48
N ASP A 176 -5.48 8.61 10.44
CA ASP A 176 -6.60 8.70 11.39
C ASP A 176 -7.79 7.91 10.86
N PHE A 177 -7.93 6.69 11.35
CA PHE A 177 -9.00 5.77 10.95
C PHE A 177 -10.41 6.23 11.33
N LYS A 178 -10.59 7.33 12.07
CA LYS A 178 -11.91 7.94 12.26
C LYS A 178 -12.54 8.43 10.96
N HIS A 179 -11.69 8.74 9.98
CA HIS A 179 -12.10 9.26 8.67
C HIS A 179 -12.00 8.22 7.53
N ILE A 180 -11.49 7.03 7.80
CA ILE A 180 -11.26 5.99 6.80
C ILE A 180 -12.09 4.76 7.17
N ASP A 181 -12.92 4.31 6.23
CA ASP A 181 -13.76 3.13 6.46
C ASP A 181 -13.05 1.84 6.06
N MET A 182 -12.21 1.89 5.01
CA MET A 182 -11.46 0.75 4.51
C MET A 182 -10.08 1.19 4.00
N ALA A 183 -9.08 0.34 4.24
CA ALA A 183 -7.73 0.54 3.73
C ALA A 183 -7.12 -0.82 3.35
N PHE A 184 -6.23 -0.85 2.38
CA PHE A 184 -5.52 -2.08 2.03
C PHE A 184 -4.08 -1.80 1.61
N PHE A 185 -3.23 -2.82 1.83
CA PHE A 185 -1.85 -2.79 1.38
C PHE A 185 -1.30 -4.19 1.14
N SER A 186 -0.12 -4.26 0.53
CA SER A 186 0.67 -5.49 0.35
C SER A 186 2.01 -5.34 1.02
N VAL A 187 2.54 -6.42 1.56
CA VAL A 187 3.72 -6.39 2.45
C VAL A 187 5.07 -6.25 1.74
N GLN A 188 5.14 -6.45 0.41
CA GLN A 188 6.39 -6.46 -0.36
C GLN A 188 6.95 -5.07 -0.70
N LYS A 189 6.41 -4.00 -0.13
CA LYS A 189 6.90 -2.63 -0.30
C LYS A 189 7.45 -2.10 1.02
N GLY A 190 6.71 -1.25 1.73
CA GLY A 190 7.20 -0.58 2.94
C GLY A 190 7.55 -1.51 4.10
N PHE A 191 6.93 -2.70 4.19
CA PHE A 191 7.30 -3.70 5.18
C PHE A 191 8.53 -4.54 4.79
N GLY A 192 8.95 -4.47 3.53
CA GLY A 192 10.15 -5.19 3.05
C GLY A 192 10.05 -6.71 3.21
N LEU A 193 8.88 -7.29 2.97
CA LEU A 193 8.62 -8.73 3.05
C LEU A 193 8.52 -9.36 1.65
N PRO A 194 8.61 -10.69 1.51
CA PRO A 194 8.24 -11.37 0.29
C PRO A 194 6.79 -11.06 -0.12
N SER A 195 6.51 -11.06 -1.44
CA SER A 195 5.14 -10.93 -1.95
C SER A 195 4.28 -12.16 -1.61
N GLY A 196 2.96 -12.03 -1.73
CA GLY A 196 2.00 -13.11 -1.49
C GLY A 196 1.22 -12.96 -0.17
N LEU A 197 1.24 -11.76 0.41
CA LEU A 197 0.37 -11.38 1.53
C LEU A 197 -0.07 -9.93 1.34
N GLY A 198 -1.37 -9.71 1.46
CA GLY A 198 -2.01 -8.41 1.57
C GLY A 198 -2.78 -8.28 2.88
N ILE A 199 -2.96 -7.05 3.32
CA ILE A 199 -3.75 -6.70 4.50
C ILE A 199 -4.90 -5.82 4.05
N LEU A 200 -6.10 -6.18 4.48
CA LEU A 200 -7.32 -5.43 4.28
C LEU A 200 -7.89 -5.03 5.64
N ILE A 201 -8.14 -3.75 5.82
CA ILE A 201 -8.69 -3.17 7.05
C ILE A 201 -10.07 -2.64 6.71
N ALA A 202 -11.09 -3.04 7.46
CA ALA A 202 -12.47 -2.57 7.24
C ALA A 202 -13.19 -2.32 8.56
N ASN A 203 -13.94 -1.22 8.64
CA ASN A 203 -14.68 -0.88 9.84
C ASN A 203 -16.09 -1.52 9.90
N ASN A 204 -16.75 -1.35 11.04
CA ASN A 204 -18.10 -1.85 11.25
C ASN A 204 -19.14 -1.28 10.25
N LYS A 205 -18.93 -0.09 9.66
CA LYS A 205 -19.83 0.48 8.64
C LYS A 205 -19.73 -0.31 7.35
N ALA A 206 -18.49 -0.63 6.93
CA ALA A 206 -18.25 -1.48 5.76
C ALA A 206 -18.86 -2.88 5.95
N HIS A 207 -18.67 -3.48 7.13
CA HIS A 207 -19.27 -4.77 7.46
C HIS A 207 -20.82 -4.74 7.44
N LYS A 208 -21.45 -3.70 7.98
CA LYS A 208 -22.91 -3.50 7.89
C LYS A 208 -23.36 -3.38 6.44
N LYS A 209 -22.59 -2.68 5.59
CA LYS A 209 -22.89 -2.57 4.16
C LYS A 209 -22.85 -3.93 3.47
N THR A 210 -21.87 -4.76 3.80
CA THR A 210 -21.76 -6.14 3.27
C THR A 210 -22.99 -6.99 3.67
N LYS A 211 -23.39 -6.93 4.94
CA LYS A 211 -24.63 -7.64 5.40
C LYS A 211 -25.86 -7.20 4.61
N LEU A 212 -25.98 -5.89 4.34
CA LEU A 212 -27.10 -5.36 3.53
C LEU A 212 -27.04 -5.87 2.08
N LEU A 213 -25.85 -5.96 1.47
CA LEU A 213 -25.73 -6.51 0.10
C LEU A 213 -26.06 -8.01 0.08
N ALA A 214 -25.57 -8.77 1.03
CA ALA A 214 -25.87 -10.19 1.17
C ALA A 214 -27.38 -10.46 1.36
N SER A 215 -28.06 -9.68 2.20
CA SER A 215 -29.52 -9.80 2.40
C SER A 215 -30.35 -9.52 1.13
N LYS A 216 -29.77 -8.73 0.20
CA LYS A 216 -30.35 -8.47 -1.12
C LYS A 216 -29.93 -9.50 -2.17
N LYS A 217 -29.29 -10.59 -1.76
CA LYS A 217 -28.76 -11.64 -2.64
C LYS A 217 -27.77 -11.13 -3.69
N MET A 218 -27.06 -10.04 -3.39
CA MET A 218 -26.00 -9.55 -4.25
C MET A 218 -24.74 -10.39 -4.07
N PRO A 219 -23.99 -10.69 -5.14
CA PRO A 219 -22.74 -11.42 -5.01
C PRO A 219 -21.69 -10.56 -4.26
N ILE A 220 -21.26 -11.06 -3.09
CA ILE A 220 -20.23 -10.43 -2.24
C ILE A 220 -18.90 -11.19 -2.27
N GLY A 221 -18.82 -12.30 -2.99
CA GLY A 221 -17.67 -13.20 -3.07
C GLY A 221 -17.97 -14.58 -2.52
N GLY A 222 -17.06 -15.52 -2.71
CA GLY A 222 -17.22 -16.91 -2.30
C GLY A 222 -16.56 -17.23 -0.95
N TYR A 223 -15.28 -16.88 -0.76
CA TYR A 223 -14.54 -17.26 0.46
C TYR A 223 -13.82 -16.08 1.13
N HIS A 224 -13.47 -15.02 0.42
CA HIS A 224 -12.88 -13.79 0.94
C HIS A 224 -13.90 -12.62 0.95
N ASP A 225 -15.17 -12.93 1.18
CA ASP A 225 -16.13 -11.89 1.52
C ASP A 225 -15.92 -11.40 2.97
N PHE A 226 -16.37 -10.17 3.26
CA PHE A 226 -16.14 -9.57 4.58
C PHE A 226 -16.84 -10.30 5.73
N LEU A 227 -17.89 -11.07 5.46
CA LEU A 227 -18.58 -11.86 6.51
C LEU A 227 -17.74 -13.06 6.89
N SER A 228 -17.29 -13.85 5.91
CA SER A 228 -16.41 -15.00 6.11
C SER A 228 -15.07 -14.62 6.71
N LEU A 229 -14.46 -13.53 6.21
CA LEU A 229 -13.21 -12.99 6.76
C LEU A 229 -13.37 -12.53 8.21
N HIS A 230 -14.48 -11.86 8.53
CA HIS A 230 -14.75 -11.39 9.88
C HIS A 230 -14.98 -12.56 10.85
N GLU A 231 -15.79 -13.54 10.48
CA GLU A 231 -16.06 -14.72 11.30
C GLU A 231 -14.75 -15.48 11.62
N ALA A 232 -13.91 -15.71 10.62
CA ALA A 232 -12.63 -16.35 10.80
C ALA A 232 -11.69 -15.53 11.69
N ALA A 233 -11.62 -14.21 11.50
CA ALA A 233 -10.77 -13.31 12.28
C ALA A 233 -11.14 -13.24 13.77
N LEU A 234 -12.43 -13.41 14.12
CA LEU A 234 -12.88 -13.48 15.52
C LEU A 234 -12.21 -14.62 16.31
N THR A 235 -11.80 -15.67 15.61
CA THR A 235 -11.11 -16.83 16.19
C THR A 235 -9.62 -16.88 15.81
N SER A 236 -9.08 -15.77 15.32
CA SER A 236 -7.68 -15.67 14.83
C SER A 236 -7.34 -16.70 13.76
N GLN A 237 -8.23 -16.85 12.79
CA GLN A 237 -8.13 -17.79 11.66
C GLN A 237 -8.36 -17.06 10.33
N THR A 238 -8.19 -17.79 9.25
CA THR A 238 -8.53 -17.42 7.87
C THR A 238 -9.52 -18.41 7.29
N PRO A 239 -10.39 -18.04 6.34
CA PRO A 239 -11.29 -18.97 5.67
C PRO A 239 -10.54 -20.10 4.94
N GLU A 240 -9.41 -19.78 4.33
CA GLU A 240 -8.51 -20.68 3.56
C GLU A 240 -7.23 -20.99 4.33
N THR A 241 -6.34 -21.79 3.74
CA THR A 241 -4.96 -21.96 4.24
C THR A 241 -4.12 -20.77 3.76
N PRO A 242 -3.65 -19.89 4.67
CA PRO A 242 -2.93 -18.69 4.30
C PRO A 242 -1.45 -18.98 4.03
N ASN A 243 -0.71 -17.98 3.56
CA ASN A 243 0.74 -18.00 3.54
C ASN A 243 1.30 -17.84 4.97
N ILE A 244 1.38 -18.94 5.72
CA ILE A 244 1.77 -18.99 7.13
C ILE A 244 3.12 -18.31 7.37
N LEU A 245 4.11 -18.60 6.50
CA LEU A 245 5.43 -17.98 6.61
C LEU A 245 5.35 -16.45 6.52
N ASN A 246 4.62 -15.91 5.56
CA ASN A 246 4.50 -14.46 5.43
C ASN A 246 3.72 -13.82 6.60
N VAL A 247 2.76 -14.51 7.20
CA VAL A 247 2.06 -14.01 8.40
C VAL A 247 3.03 -13.94 9.59
N TYR A 248 3.84 -14.97 9.79
CA TYR A 248 4.92 -14.96 10.79
C TYR A 248 5.95 -13.86 10.53
N LEU A 249 6.41 -13.72 9.29
CA LEU A 249 7.36 -12.66 8.94
C LEU A 249 6.78 -11.27 9.14
N LEU A 250 5.47 -11.08 8.88
CA LEU A 250 4.79 -9.82 9.14
C LEU A 250 4.79 -9.51 10.64
N GLU A 251 4.45 -10.48 11.50
CA GLU A 251 4.53 -10.34 12.94
C GLU A 251 5.92 -9.83 13.35
N LYS A 252 6.97 -10.53 12.94
CA LYS A 252 8.35 -10.23 13.35
C LYS A 252 8.86 -8.89 12.81
N VAL A 253 8.58 -8.54 11.56
CA VAL A 253 9.00 -7.25 11.01
C VAL A 253 8.23 -6.09 11.61
N VAL A 254 6.96 -6.29 11.97
CA VAL A 254 6.19 -5.24 12.68
C VAL A 254 6.73 -5.03 14.10
N GLU A 255 7.14 -6.08 14.81
CA GLU A 255 7.87 -5.97 16.08
C GLU A 255 9.16 -5.16 15.91
N ASP A 256 9.99 -5.51 14.93
CA ASP A 256 11.25 -4.78 14.64
C ASP A 256 11.01 -3.30 14.33
N LEU A 257 9.95 -2.97 13.59
CA LEU A 257 9.58 -1.59 13.26
C LEU A 257 9.11 -0.81 14.50
N LEU A 258 8.39 -1.46 15.41
CA LEU A 258 7.97 -0.86 16.68
C LEU A 258 9.17 -0.62 17.59
N ASP A 259 10.09 -1.58 17.68
CA ASP A 259 11.33 -1.48 18.46
C ASP A 259 12.28 -0.41 17.90
N HIS A 260 12.37 -0.28 16.57
CA HIS A 260 13.11 0.81 15.93
C HIS A 260 12.51 2.19 16.24
N GLY A 261 11.22 2.24 16.48
CA GLY A 261 10.44 3.44 16.78
C GLY A 261 9.80 4.07 15.54
N VAL A 262 8.48 4.09 15.54
CA VAL A 262 7.65 4.54 14.39
C VAL A 262 7.97 5.98 13.97
N VAL A 263 8.13 6.88 14.94
CA VAL A 263 8.45 8.29 14.68
C VAL A 263 9.84 8.42 14.05
N LYS A 264 10.82 7.66 14.55
CA LYS A 264 12.18 7.62 14.02
C LYS A 264 12.18 7.11 12.59
N MET A 265 11.52 5.99 12.32
CA MET A 265 11.39 5.39 10.98
C MET A 265 10.78 6.38 9.96
N ARG A 266 9.74 7.13 10.36
CA ARG A 266 9.12 8.14 9.51
C ARG A 266 10.09 9.29 9.20
N LYS A 267 10.77 9.83 10.22
CA LYS A 267 11.78 10.88 10.06
C LYS A 267 12.92 10.45 9.15
N GLU A 268 13.44 9.24 9.32
CA GLU A 268 14.47 8.67 8.44
C GLU A 268 13.99 8.54 6.99
N THR A 269 12.71 8.20 6.78
CA THR A 269 12.12 8.13 5.43
C THR A 269 12.02 9.52 4.80
N GLU A 270 11.66 10.55 5.57
CA GLU A 270 11.61 11.94 5.11
C GLU A 270 13.01 12.48 4.78
N GLU A 271 14.00 12.21 5.64
CA GLU A 271 15.40 12.61 5.40
C GLU A 271 15.96 12.02 4.11
N LYS A 272 15.70 10.72 3.87
CA LYS A 272 16.09 10.04 2.64
C LYS A 272 15.39 10.61 1.41
N ALA A 273 14.08 10.87 1.49
CA ALA A 273 13.31 11.49 0.42
C ALA A 273 13.84 12.90 0.10
N LYS A 274 14.11 13.70 1.14
CA LYS A 274 14.68 15.03 0.99
C LYS A 274 16.03 15.02 0.26
N LEU A 275 16.93 14.11 0.63
CA LEU A 275 18.23 13.97 -0.05
C LEU A 275 18.07 13.63 -1.53
N LEU A 276 17.16 12.72 -1.87
CA LEU A 276 16.89 12.35 -3.26
C LEU A 276 16.31 13.52 -4.04
N TYR A 277 15.31 14.22 -3.49
CA TYR A 277 14.71 15.37 -4.17
C TYR A 277 15.67 16.56 -4.27
N ASP A 278 16.43 16.89 -3.22
CA ASP A 278 17.43 17.97 -3.24
C ASP A 278 18.51 17.74 -4.31
N TYR A 279 18.89 16.48 -4.52
CA TYR A 279 19.82 16.11 -5.59
C TYR A 279 19.22 16.30 -6.98
N PHE A 280 18.02 15.74 -7.21
CA PHE A 280 17.39 15.80 -8.52
C PHE A 280 16.84 17.17 -8.89
N ASP A 281 16.43 17.99 -7.93
CA ASP A 281 16.03 19.39 -8.18
C ASP A 281 17.18 20.24 -8.72
N LYS A 282 18.44 19.90 -8.36
CA LYS A 282 19.66 20.57 -8.83
C LYS A 282 20.31 19.86 -10.02
N HIS A 283 19.87 18.65 -10.36
CA HIS A 283 20.50 17.88 -11.43
C HIS A 283 20.21 18.52 -12.80
N PRO A 284 21.23 18.78 -13.66
CA PRO A 284 21.04 19.57 -14.89
C PRO A 284 20.15 18.89 -15.95
N ARG A 285 20.04 17.56 -15.87
CA ARG A 285 19.35 16.78 -16.91
C ARG A 285 18.15 15.99 -16.39
N TYR A 286 18.23 15.42 -15.19
CA TYR A 286 17.19 14.53 -14.67
C TYR A 286 16.41 15.24 -13.56
N GLN A 287 15.12 15.38 -13.74
CA GLN A 287 14.26 16.19 -12.87
C GLN A 287 13.14 15.33 -12.27
N PRO A 288 12.70 15.62 -11.04
CA PRO A 288 11.49 15.01 -10.49
C PRO A 288 10.30 15.20 -11.43
N PHE A 289 9.51 14.16 -11.58
CA PHE A 289 8.33 14.19 -12.44
C PHE A 289 7.18 14.98 -11.81
N VAL A 290 7.05 14.91 -10.50
CA VAL A 290 5.95 15.50 -9.73
C VAL A 290 6.37 16.85 -9.16
N VAL A 291 5.47 17.84 -9.21
CA VAL A 291 5.67 19.13 -8.56
C VAL A 291 5.79 18.98 -7.04
N LYS A 292 6.51 19.90 -6.41
CA LYS A 292 7.00 19.74 -5.04
C LYS A 292 5.89 19.44 -4.02
N GLU A 293 4.73 20.06 -4.18
CA GLU A 293 3.58 19.99 -3.27
C GLU A 293 2.92 18.60 -3.22
N HIS A 294 3.09 17.79 -4.29
CA HIS A 294 2.44 16.49 -4.44
C HIS A 294 3.42 15.31 -4.46
N ARG A 295 4.69 15.55 -4.12
CA ARG A 295 5.74 14.52 -4.15
C ARG A 295 5.54 13.45 -3.10
N SER A 296 5.65 12.20 -3.52
CA SER A 296 5.67 11.05 -2.62
C SER A 296 6.99 10.94 -1.87
N PRO A 297 7.00 10.76 -0.55
CA PRO A 297 8.24 10.48 0.18
C PRO A 297 8.72 9.03 0.04
N THR A 298 7.87 8.13 -0.44
CA THR A 298 8.19 6.68 -0.54
C THR A 298 8.42 6.20 -1.98
N THR A 299 7.98 6.97 -2.97
CA THR A 299 8.13 6.64 -4.40
C THR A 299 8.58 7.87 -5.16
N ILE A 300 9.85 7.95 -5.46
CA ILE A 300 10.45 9.08 -6.18
C ILE A 300 10.52 8.74 -7.68
N VAL A 301 9.86 9.56 -8.50
CA VAL A 301 9.82 9.37 -9.97
C VAL A 301 10.60 10.50 -10.64
N ILE A 302 11.56 10.12 -11.48
CA ILE A 302 12.50 11.02 -12.14
C ILE A 302 12.39 10.88 -13.66
N ASN A 303 12.22 12.01 -14.33
CA ASN A 303 12.31 12.08 -15.80
C ASN A 303 13.76 11.92 -16.24
N THR A 304 14.01 11.02 -17.19
CA THR A 304 15.36 10.63 -17.64
C THR A 304 15.68 11.14 -19.05
N LYS A 305 14.72 11.76 -19.72
CA LYS A 305 14.87 12.28 -21.11
C LYS A 305 15.44 11.22 -22.07
N GLY A 306 14.92 9.99 -22.00
CA GLY A 306 15.32 8.86 -22.86
C GLY A 306 16.55 8.08 -22.38
N ASP A 307 17.21 8.50 -21.30
CA ASP A 307 18.40 7.81 -20.76
C ASP A 307 18.05 6.65 -19.81
N THR A 308 16.80 6.22 -19.70
CA THR A 308 16.37 5.24 -18.68
C THR A 308 17.23 3.98 -18.66
N ASP A 309 17.44 3.34 -19.81
CA ASP A 309 18.21 2.09 -19.90
C ASP A 309 19.67 2.29 -19.53
N LYS A 310 20.27 3.38 -19.96
CA LYS A 310 21.64 3.77 -19.61
C LYS A 310 21.81 3.93 -18.11
N ILE A 311 20.88 4.65 -17.46
CA ILE A 311 20.89 4.89 -16.00
C ILE A 311 20.71 3.56 -15.24
N VAL A 312 19.69 2.78 -15.60
CA VAL A 312 19.38 1.51 -14.92
C VAL A 312 20.57 0.55 -15.03
N THR A 313 21.18 0.44 -16.23
CA THR A 313 22.36 -0.42 -16.45
C THR A 313 23.58 0.08 -15.68
N LYS A 314 23.84 1.40 -15.67
CA LYS A 314 24.95 1.99 -14.91
C LYS A 314 24.82 1.74 -13.42
N LEU A 315 23.63 1.97 -12.85
CA LEU A 315 23.34 1.76 -11.43
C LEU A 315 23.43 0.27 -11.05
N ALA A 316 22.88 -0.62 -11.87
CA ALA A 316 22.94 -2.07 -11.64
C ALA A 316 24.38 -2.60 -11.57
N LYS A 317 25.29 -2.10 -12.45
CA LYS A 317 26.74 -2.43 -12.38
C LYS A 317 27.40 -2.02 -11.07
N LYS A 318 26.83 -1.01 -10.38
CA LYS A 318 27.28 -0.55 -9.06
C LYS A 318 26.50 -1.20 -7.90
N GLY A 319 25.62 -2.16 -8.18
CA GLY A 319 24.82 -2.88 -7.18
C GLY A 319 23.54 -2.16 -6.75
N TYR A 320 23.10 -1.11 -7.47
CA TYR A 320 21.85 -0.40 -7.16
C TYR A 320 20.77 -0.71 -8.21
N ILE A 321 19.72 -1.36 -7.79
CA ILE A 321 18.61 -1.76 -8.67
C ILE A 321 17.44 -0.80 -8.50
N VAL A 322 17.16 0.00 -9.52
CA VAL A 322 16.02 0.92 -9.56
C VAL A 322 14.96 0.45 -10.56
N GLY A 323 13.71 0.87 -10.38
CA GLY A 323 12.64 0.56 -11.33
C GLY A 323 12.64 1.50 -12.52
N LYS A 324 12.30 1.00 -13.72
CA LYS A 324 11.91 1.87 -14.86
C LYS A 324 10.56 2.53 -14.58
N GLY A 325 10.20 3.54 -15.34
CA GLY A 325 8.87 4.14 -15.35
C GLY A 325 7.77 3.10 -15.53
N TYR A 326 6.51 3.48 -15.35
CA TYR A 326 5.38 2.56 -15.49
C TYR A 326 4.70 2.70 -16.86
N GLY A 327 4.33 1.57 -17.46
CA GLY A 327 3.59 1.52 -18.72
C GLY A 327 4.30 2.30 -19.85
N LYS A 328 3.62 3.24 -20.45
CA LYS A 328 4.13 4.05 -21.57
C LYS A 328 5.34 4.94 -21.22
N ARG A 329 5.64 5.11 -19.92
CA ARG A 329 6.75 5.95 -19.44
C ARG A 329 8.01 5.16 -19.07
N LYS A 330 8.04 3.86 -19.37
CA LYS A 330 9.16 2.98 -18.97
C LYS A 330 10.51 3.43 -19.53
N ASP A 331 10.51 4.09 -20.70
CA ASP A 331 11.72 4.50 -21.39
C ASP A 331 12.14 5.96 -21.08
N ASP A 332 11.25 6.73 -20.41
CA ASP A 332 11.44 8.14 -20.08
C ASP A 332 11.59 8.43 -18.61
N GLN A 333 11.42 7.42 -17.75
CA GLN A 333 11.43 7.60 -16.29
C GLN A 333 12.11 6.45 -15.58
N ILE A 334 12.68 6.76 -14.41
CA ILE A 334 13.01 5.79 -13.36
C ILE A 334 12.15 6.03 -12.14
N ARG A 335 11.96 4.96 -11.35
CA ARG A 335 11.29 5.02 -10.05
C ARG A 335 12.20 4.47 -8.98
N ILE A 336 12.34 5.23 -7.91
CA ILE A 336 13.18 4.91 -6.75
C ILE A 336 12.25 4.69 -5.56
N GLY A 337 12.21 3.47 -5.02
CA GLY A 337 11.52 3.15 -3.78
C GLY A 337 12.34 3.65 -2.59
N ASN A 338 11.69 4.36 -1.68
CA ASN A 338 12.30 4.87 -0.45
C ASN A 338 11.50 4.33 0.75
N PHE A 339 11.76 3.08 1.11
CA PHE A 339 11.06 2.38 2.18
C PHE A 339 11.93 2.22 3.44
N PRO A 340 11.37 1.82 4.59
CA PRO A 340 12.11 1.64 5.84
C PRO A 340 13.33 0.71 5.74
N ALA A 341 13.29 -0.28 4.84
CA ALA A 341 14.40 -1.20 4.62
C ALA A 341 15.67 -0.55 4.05
N HIS A 342 15.58 0.65 3.48
CA HIS A 342 16.73 1.39 2.95
C HIS A 342 17.38 2.25 4.01
N THR A 343 18.72 2.21 4.08
CA THR A 343 19.51 3.08 4.97
C THR A 343 19.85 4.40 4.31
N LEU A 344 20.15 5.42 5.12
CA LEU A 344 20.63 6.72 4.65
C LEU A 344 21.93 6.59 3.83
N GLN A 345 22.85 5.68 4.26
CA GLN A 345 24.07 5.39 3.55
C GLN A 345 23.83 4.80 2.15
N GLN A 346 22.86 3.89 2.02
CA GLN A 346 22.49 3.32 0.73
C GLN A 346 21.94 4.39 -0.21
N VAL A 347 21.13 5.34 0.29
CA VAL A 347 20.61 6.47 -0.50
C VAL A 347 21.76 7.39 -0.94
N LYS A 348 22.71 7.73 -0.06
CA LYS A 348 23.91 8.52 -0.42
C LYS A 348 24.73 7.79 -1.48
N GLY A 349 24.93 6.48 -1.36
CA GLY A 349 25.63 5.67 -2.34
C GLY A 349 24.93 5.60 -3.70
N LEU A 350 23.58 5.51 -3.71
CA LEU A 350 22.78 5.60 -4.93
C LEU A 350 23.00 6.95 -5.62
N ILE A 351 22.86 8.06 -4.90
CA ILE A 351 23.07 9.42 -5.41
C ILE A 351 24.48 9.59 -6.01
N ALA A 352 25.52 9.17 -5.30
CA ALA A 352 26.91 9.23 -5.78
C ALA A 352 27.17 8.34 -7.01
N SER A 353 26.20 7.50 -7.39
CA SER A 353 26.30 6.58 -8.53
C SER A 353 25.66 7.13 -9.81
N PHE A 354 24.91 8.23 -9.73
CA PHE A 354 24.38 8.95 -10.88
C PHE A 354 25.45 9.75 -11.58
#